data_df2b9586fab62eb8ac13ab5c04a5cc53
#
_entry.id   df2b9586fab62eb8ac13ab5c04a5cc53
#
_cell.length_a   1.000
_cell.length_b   1.000
_cell.length_c   1.000
_cell.angle_alpha   90.00
_cell.angle_beta   90.00
_cell.angle_gamma   90.00
#
_symmetry.space_group_name_H-M   'P 1'
#
loop_
_entity.id
_entity.type
_entity.pdbx_description
1 polymer ?
#
loop_
_entity_poly.entity_id
_entity_poly.type
_entity_poly.pdbx_seq_one_letter_code
_entity_poly.pdbx_strand_id
1 'polypeptide(L)'
;RYLLICLLSMLLLFLAGSMIILNRTQRQVYERLEEISKLYTDELDNRFFRISRDLFSTVMDSSNPDSDFWKYMDLMEKDQYEEYVITQLRKKYVSAAWDFGTDYNVFLYTKKDESLYQLSISSDGFYAIDPYLQEALKRRINSLSQQTYAVKKKWTVMQQGDEVYMLKVAQNQGVGLGCYVNLKTILEPFSKLSLGKSGYVSLVDQNGKNIVTVTEKG
;
A
#
# COMPACT_ATOMS: atom_id res chain seq x y z
N ARG A 1 47.36 -47.43 12.70
CA ARG A 1 47.41 -46.58 11.50
C ARG A 1 46.17 -46.69 10.63
N TYR A 2 45.71 -47.87 10.26
CA TYR A 2 44.53 -48.07 9.39
C TYR A 2 43.21 -47.55 10.00
N LEU A 3 43.03 -47.71 11.31
CA LEU A 3 41.83 -47.22 12.02
C LEU A 3 41.74 -45.69 11.99
N LEU A 4 42.83 -44.97 12.06
CA LEU A 4 42.88 -43.54 12.02
C LEU A 4 42.55 -43.01 10.59
N ILE A 5 43.01 -43.70 9.53
CA ILE A 5 42.72 -43.39 8.15
C ILE A 5 41.22 -43.60 7.87
N CYS A 6 40.63 -44.69 8.33
CA CYS A 6 39.19 -44.94 8.20
C CYS A 6 38.35 -43.86 8.94
N LEU A 7 38.77 -43.47 10.14
CA LEU A 7 38.08 -42.43 10.92
C LEU A 7 38.15 -41.06 10.23
N LEU A 8 39.31 -40.72 9.66
CA LEU A 8 39.52 -39.46 8.92
C LEU A 8 38.69 -39.42 7.62
N SER A 9 38.64 -40.52 6.87
CA SER A 9 37.83 -40.61 5.65
C SER A 9 36.31 -40.54 5.96
N MET A 10 35.85 -41.14 7.05
CA MET A 10 34.46 -41.05 7.48
C MET A 10 34.09 -39.65 7.93
N LEU A 11 35.00 -38.92 8.62
CA LEU A 11 34.82 -37.51 8.99
C LEU A 11 34.75 -36.61 7.77
N LEU A 12 35.60 -36.81 6.78
CA LEU A 12 35.59 -36.02 5.53
C LEU A 12 34.30 -36.25 4.75
N LEU A 13 33.80 -37.48 4.65
CA LEU A 13 32.52 -37.79 4.00
C LEU A 13 31.35 -37.15 4.73
N PHE A 14 31.37 -37.17 6.07
CA PHE A 14 30.32 -36.51 6.87
C PHE A 14 30.33 -34.99 6.69
N LEU A 15 31.50 -34.35 6.69
CA LEU A 15 31.63 -32.90 6.44
C LEU A 15 31.15 -32.52 5.03
N ALA A 16 31.57 -33.28 4.02
CA ALA A 16 31.14 -33.06 2.64
C ALA A 16 29.61 -33.23 2.49
N GLY A 17 29.06 -34.28 3.08
CA GLY A 17 27.59 -34.51 3.10
C GLY A 17 26.84 -33.38 3.80
N SER A 18 27.32 -32.95 4.96
CA SER A 18 26.73 -31.83 5.71
C SER A 18 26.76 -30.53 4.92
N MET A 19 27.86 -30.25 4.23
CA MET A 19 27.99 -29.05 3.39
C MET A 19 27.03 -29.05 2.19
N ILE A 20 26.85 -30.19 1.55
CA ILE A 20 25.89 -30.36 0.44
C ILE A 20 24.46 -30.15 0.93
N ILE A 21 24.10 -30.74 2.08
CA ILE A 21 22.76 -30.59 2.67
C ILE A 21 22.53 -29.12 3.02
N LEU A 22 23.48 -28.47 3.67
CA LEU A 22 23.37 -27.07 4.06
C LEU A 22 23.15 -26.17 2.84
N ASN A 23 23.95 -26.34 1.79
CA ASN A 23 23.81 -25.56 0.56
C ASN A 23 22.44 -25.80 -0.13
N ARG A 24 21.97 -27.05 -0.16
CA ARG A 24 20.62 -27.35 -0.71
C ARG A 24 19.52 -26.71 0.10
N THR A 25 19.59 -26.78 1.43
CA THR A 25 18.61 -26.19 2.31
C THR A 25 18.58 -24.66 2.17
N GLN A 26 19.75 -24.03 2.15
CA GLN A 26 19.82 -22.58 1.92
C GLN A 26 19.19 -22.19 0.57
N ARG A 27 19.53 -22.88 -0.50
CA ARG A 27 18.96 -22.63 -1.82
C ARG A 27 17.44 -22.78 -1.83
N GLN A 28 16.89 -23.83 -1.22
CA GLN A 28 15.45 -24.03 -1.10
C GLN A 28 14.77 -22.93 -0.31
N VAL A 29 15.40 -22.42 0.75
CA VAL A 29 14.88 -21.28 1.51
C VAL A 29 14.83 -20.02 0.65
N TYR A 30 15.90 -19.71 -0.09
CA TYR A 30 15.93 -18.55 -0.98
C TYR A 30 14.89 -18.65 -2.09
N GLU A 31 14.77 -19.80 -2.76
CA GLU A 31 13.76 -20.02 -3.81
C GLU A 31 12.33 -19.82 -3.25
N ARG A 32 12.03 -20.31 -2.04
CA ARG A 32 10.73 -20.11 -1.39
C ARG A 32 10.48 -18.63 -1.02
N LEU A 33 11.48 -17.94 -0.51
CA LEU A 33 11.35 -16.52 -0.18
C LEU A 33 11.11 -15.67 -1.43
N GLU A 34 11.79 -15.99 -2.53
CA GLU A 34 11.58 -15.35 -3.84
C GLU A 34 10.15 -15.58 -4.35
N GLU A 35 9.65 -16.83 -4.30
CA GLU A 35 8.27 -17.16 -4.69
C GLU A 35 7.23 -16.41 -3.84
N ILE A 36 7.38 -16.40 -2.51
CA ILE A 36 6.48 -15.69 -1.59
C ILE A 36 6.52 -14.18 -1.87
N SER A 37 7.72 -13.63 -2.03
CA SER A 37 7.89 -12.21 -2.34
C SER A 37 7.22 -11.83 -3.65
N LYS A 38 7.37 -12.65 -4.69
CA LYS A 38 6.75 -12.45 -5.98
C LYS A 38 5.22 -12.51 -5.89
N LEU A 39 4.67 -13.55 -5.26
CA LEU A 39 3.23 -13.70 -5.08
C LEU A 39 2.63 -12.49 -4.33
N TYR A 40 3.31 -12.02 -3.30
CA TYR A 40 2.85 -10.87 -2.54
C TYR A 40 2.94 -9.56 -3.35
N THR A 41 4.01 -9.38 -4.11
CA THR A 41 4.16 -8.22 -5.00
C THR A 41 3.08 -8.20 -6.08
N ASP A 42 2.81 -9.34 -6.70
CA ASP A 42 1.75 -9.47 -7.71
C ASP A 42 0.36 -9.16 -7.11
N GLU A 43 0.10 -9.59 -5.87
CA GLU A 43 -1.15 -9.27 -5.15
C GLU A 43 -1.25 -7.77 -4.84
N LEU A 44 -0.16 -7.13 -4.40
CA LEU A 44 -0.12 -5.68 -4.16
C LEU A 44 -0.37 -4.90 -5.45
N ASP A 45 0.27 -5.27 -6.54
CA ASP A 45 0.09 -4.63 -7.84
C ASP A 45 -1.36 -4.75 -8.33
N ASN A 46 -1.97 -5.92 -8.16
CA ASN A 46 -3.38 -6.13 -8.47
C ASN A 46 -4.31 -5.27 -7.61
N ARG A 47 -4.03 -5.11 -6.31
CA ARG A 47 -4.80 -4.24 -5.42
C ARG A 47 -4.66 -2.78 -5.82
N PHE A 48 -3.43 -2.30 -6.02
CA PHE A 48 -3.17 -0.94 -6.48
C PHE A 48 -3.84 -0.64 -7.82
N PHE A 49 -3.82 -1.59 -8.74
CA PHE A 49 -4.51 -1.46 -10.02
C PHE A 49 -6.04 -1.35 -9.86
N ARG A 50 -6.66 -2.23 -9.07
CA ARG A 50 -8.10 -2.23 -8.82
C ARG A 50 -8.56 -0.92 -8.18
N ILE A 51 -7.86 -0.47 -7.12
CA ILE A 51 -8.14 0.81 -6.46
C ILE A 51 -8.02 1.97 -7.45
N SER A 52 -6.92 2.03 -8.20
CA SER A 52 -6.69 3.08 -9.19
C SER A 52 -7.81 3.15 -10.23
N ARG A 53 -8.27 1.99 -10.69
CA ARG A 53 -9.36 1.88 -11.66
C ARG A 53 -10.68 2.36 -11.06
N ASP A 54 -11.00 1.95 -9.83
CA ASP A 54 -12.24 2.36 -9.15
C ASP A 54 -12.28 3.87 -8.90
N LEU A 55 -11.21 4.44 -8.34
CA LEU A 55 -11.11 5.87 -8.12
C LEU A 55 -11.25 6.65 -9.43
N PHE A 56 -10.55 6.21 -10.46
CA PHE A 56 -10.55 6.88 -11.76
C PHE A 56 -11.92 6.79 -12.43
N SER A 57 -12.52 5.60 -12.51
CA SER A 57 -13.83 5.41 -13.13
C SER A 57 -14.91 6.22 -12.42
N THR A 58 -14.88 6.25 -11.08
CA THR A 58 -15.87 7.01 -10.30
C THR A 58 -15.79 8.51 -10.57
N VAL A 59 -14.59 9.09 -10.63
CA VAL A 59 -14.42 10.54 -10.79
C VAL A 59 -14.50 10.99 -12.25
N MET A 60 -14.07 10.15 -13.21
CA MET A 60 -14.08 10.51 -14.62
C MET A 60 -15.43 10.29 -15.32
N ASP A 61 -16.33 9.56 -14.70
CA ASP A 61 -17.68 9.33 -15.24
C ASP A 61 -18.62 10.51 -14.97
N SER A 62 -18.10 11.74 -15.08
CA SER A 62 -18.87 12.98 -14.88
C SER A 62 -19.89 13.24 -16.01
N SER A 63 -19.77 12.56 -17.13
CA SER A 63 -20.72 12.66 -18.24
C SER A 63 -21.94 11.75 -18.08
N ASN A 64 -21.92 10.83 -17.11
CA ASN A 64 -23.06 9.96 -16.82
C ASN A 64 -24.00 10.64 -15.80
N PRO A 65 -25.16 11.15 -16.24
CA PRO A 65 -26.12 11.80 -15.34
C PRO A 65 -26.71 10.84 -14.30
N ASP A 66 -26.53 9.53 -14.49
CA ASP A 66 -26.97 8.50 -13.54
C ASP A 66 -25.88 8.11 -12.54
N SER A 67 -24.68 8.71 -12.65
CA SER A 67 -23.60 8.49 -11.68
C SER A 67 -23.99 9.03 -10.31
N ASP A 68 -24.17 8.14 -9.34
CA ASP A 68 -24.50 8.51 -7.96
C ASP A 68 -23.43 9.43 -7.35
N PHE A 69 -22.16 9.25 -7.71
CA PHE A 69 -21.09 10.10 -7.22
C PHE A 69 -21.30 11.57 -7.59
N TRP A 70 -21.62 11.86 -8.86
CA TRP A 70 -21.81 13.24 -9.31
C TRP A 70 -23.12 13.84 -8.83
N LYS A 71 -24.18 13.04 -8.69
CA LYS A 71 -25.41 13.47 -8.00
C LYS A 71 -25.13 13.90 -6.56
N TYR A 72 -24.26 13.16 -5.86
CA TYR A 72 -23.83 13.54 -4.52
C TYR A 72 -22.99 14.82 -4.51
N MET A 73 -22.11 15.02 -5.48
CA MET A 73 -21.33 16.26 -5.57
C MET A 73 -22.19 17.48 -5.83
N ASP A 74 -23.21 17.37 -6.69
CA ASP A 74 -24.19 18.43 -6.93
C ASP A 74 -25.00 18.78 -5.66
N LEU A 75 -25.34 17.79 -4.85
CA LEU A 75 -26.00 18.00 -3.57
C LEU A 75 -25.07 18.68 -2.55
N MET A 76 -23.81 18.30 -2.54
CA MET A 76 -22.80 18.87 -1.64
C MET A 76 -22.52 20.35 -1.94
N GLU A 77 -22.57 20.78 -3.19
CA GLU A 77 -22.44 22.19 -3.56
C GLU A 77 -23.53 23.07 -2.96
N LYS A 78 -24.67 22.50 -2.58
CA LYS A 78 -25.82 23.20 -1.99
C LYS A 78 -25.74 23.36 -0.47
N ASP A 79 -24.61 23.15 0.14
CA ASP A 79 -24.25 23.28 1.56
C ASP A 79 -25.20 22.62 2.60
N GLN A 80 -26.44 22.30 2.21
CA GLN A 80 -27.48 21.71 3.08
C GLN A 80 -27.40 20.19 3.19
N TYR A 81 -26.60 19.54 2.35
CA TYR A 81 -26.58 18.09 2.19
C TYR A 81 -25.22 17.44 2.43
N GLU A 82 -24.24 18.20 2.91
CA GLU A 82 -22.86 17.71 3.08
C GLU A 82 -22.79 16.46 3.95
N GLU A 83 -23.36 16.50 5.14
CA GLU A 83 -23.33 15.36 6.07
C GLU A 83 -24.06 14.13 5.50
N TYR A 84 -25.18 14.34 4.83
CA TYR A 84 -25.89 13.27 4.13
C TYR A 84 -25.03 12.63 3.06
N VAL A 85 -24.42 13.43 2.19
CA VAL A 85 -23.55 12.97 1.10
C VAL A 85 -22.36 12.18 1.64
N ILE A 86 -21.66 12.72 2.63
CA ILE A 86 -20.53 12.03 3.25
C ILE A 86 -20.97 10.68 3.84
N THR A 87 -22.13 10.63 4.48
CA THR A 87 -22.68 9.39 5.02
C THR A 87 -22.98 8.34 3.93
N GLN A 88 -23.53 8.75 2.78
CA GLN A 88 -23.78 7.82 1.67
C GLN A 88 -22.49 7.32 1.03
N LEU A 89 -21.51 8.22 0.83
CA LEU A 89 -20.19 7.84 0.32
C LEU A 89 -19.45 6.90 1.29
N ARG A 90 -19.52 7.15 2.60
CA ARG A 90 -18.97 6.24 3.61
C ARG A 90 -19.58 4.86 3.53
N LYS A 91 -20.91 4.73 3.37
CA LYS A 91 -21.56 3.42 3.19
C LYS A 91 -21.03 2.66 1.98
N LYS A 92 -20.80 3.36 0.86
CA LYS A 92 -20.22 2.77 -0.35
C LYS A 92 -18.80 2.26 -0.08
N TYR A 93 -17.95 3.08 0.55
CA TYR A 93 -16.53 2.75 0.74
C TYR A 93 -16.23 1.87 1.96
N VAL A 94 -17.14 1.73 2.90
CA VAL A 94 -17.07 0.67 3.93
C VAL A 94 -17.10 -0.72 3.30
N SER A 95 -17.99 -0.95 2.32
CA SER A 95 -17.99 -2.23 1.60
C SER A 95 -16.72 -2.42 0.74
N ALA A 96 -16.21 -1.36 0.12
CA ALA A 96 -14.98 -1.43 -0.66
C ALA A 96 -13.74 -1.76 0.19
N ALA A 97 -13.72 -1.40 1.47
CA ALA A 97 -12.64 -1.80 2.39
C ALA A 97 -12.52 -3.33 2.53
N TRP A 98 -13.61 -4.08 2.40
CA TRP A 98 -13.58 -5.54 2.36
C TRP A 98 -12.90 -6.09 1.11
N ASP A 99 -13.03 -5.38 -0.02
CA ASP A 99 -12.43 -5.80 -1.30
C ASP A 99 -10.96 -5.40 -1.43
N PHE A 100 -10.57 -4.28 -0.81
CA PHE A 100 -9.20 -3.73 -0.93
C PHE A 100 -8.32 -4.03 0.29
N GLY A 101 -8.90 -4.31 1.44
CA GLY A 101 -8.22 -4.45 2.73
C GLY A 101 -8.39 -3.21 3.62
N THR A 102 -8.39 -3.42 4.92
CA THR A 102 -8.62 -2.37 5.94
C THR A 102 -7.50 -1.33 6.03
N ASP A 103 -6.34 -1.61 5.43
CA ASP A 103 -5.16 -0.73 5.44
C ASP A 103 -5.25 0.39 4.41
N TYR A 104 -6.21 0.30 3.46
CA TYR A 104 -6.41 1.27 2.38
C TYR A 104 -7.45 2.30 2.79
N ASN A 105 -6.99 3.53 2.96
CA ASN A 105 -7.80 4.64 3.44
C ASN A 105 -8.30 5.48 2.28
N VAL A 106 -9.60 5.39 1.99
CA VAL A 106 -10.26 6.18 0.94
C VAL A 106 -10.74 7.51 1.50
N PHE A 107 -10.54 8.60 0.75
CA PHE A 107 -10.95 9.94 1.12
C PHE A 107 -11.52 10.72 -0.06
N LEU A 108 -12.38 11.68 0.25
CA LEU A 108 -12.86 12.71 -0.66
C LEU A 108 -12.12 14.02 -0.37
N TYR A 109 -11.71 14.73 -1.40
CA TYR A 109 -11.14 16.07 -1.34
C TYR A 109 -11.95 17.03 -2.21
N THR A 110 -12.33 18.19 -1.67
CA THR A 110 -13.00 19.26 -2.39
C THR A 110 -12.10 20.49 -2.43
N LYS A 111 -11.88 21.03 -3.64
CA LYS A 111 -10.99 22.18 -3.83
C LYS A 111 -11.64 23.48 -3.38
N LYS A 112 -12.98 23.57 -3.39
CA LYS A 112 -13.74 24.79 -3.08
C LYS A 112 -13.43 25.32 -1.69
N ASP A 113 -13.38 24.43 -0.70
CA ASP A 113 -13.16 24.72 0.72
C ASP A 113 -11.93 24.03 1.29
N GLU A 114 -11.14 23.35 0.43
CA GLU A 114 -9.99 22.53 0.79
C GLU A 114 -10.31 21.46 1.86
N SER A 115 -11.56 20.99 1.88
CA SER A 115 -12.00 19.98 2.81
C SER A 115 -11.55 18.58 2.41
N LEU A 116 -11.23 17.75 3.39
CA LEU A 116 -10.83 16.35 3.20
C LEU A 116 -11.61 15.46 4.17
N TYR A 117 -12.39 14.55 3.61
CA TYR A 117 -13.29 13.67 4.34
C TYR A 117 -12.84 12.22 4.21
N GLN A 118 -12.57 11.57 5.34
CA GLN A 118 -12.31 10.12 5.37
C GLN A 118 -13.60 9.36 5.04
N LEU A 119 -13.54 8.49 4.04
CA LEU A 119 -14.69 7.69 3.59
C LEU A 119 -14.62 6.24 4.09
N SER A 120 -13.44 5.66 4.16
CA SER A 120 -13.23 4.33 4.74
C SER A 120 -13.01 4.41 6.25
N ILE A 121 -13.29 3.33 6.95
CA ILE A 121 -12.92 3.17 8.36
C ILE A 121 -11.42 2.88 8.41
N SER A 122 -10.67 3.63 9.22
CA SER A 122 -9.27 3.34 9.47
C SER A 122 -9.11 2.09 10.34
N SER A 123 -7.89 1.57 10.43
CA SER A 123 -7.58 0.37 11.23
C SER A 123 -7.94 0.49 12.72
N ASP A 124 -8.01 1.73 13.23
CA ASP A 124 -8.44 2.07 14.59
C ASP A 124 -9.96 2.24 14.75
N GLY A 125 -10.73 2.04 13.67
CA GLY A 125 -12.20 2.02 13.71
C GLY A 125 -12.86 3.39 13.58
N PHE A 126 -12.12 4.45 13.25
CA PHE A 126 -12.65 5.81 13.13
C PHE A 126 -12.62 6.33 11.68
N TYR A 127 -13.52 7.28 11.38
CA TYR A 127 -13.52 8.08 10.14
C TYR A 127 -12.71 9.38 10.32
N ALA A 128 -11.58 9.30 10.99
CA ALA A 128 -10.75 10.45 11.26
C ALA A 128 -9.35 10.25 10.65
N ILE A 129 -8.83 11.31 10.05
CA ILE A 129 -7.44 11.38 9.62
C ILE A 129 -6.69 12.21 10.67
N ASP A 130 -5.52 11.75 11.06
CA ASP A 130 -4.63 12.55 11.92
C ASP A 130 -4.44 13.96 11.32
N PRO A 131 -4.56 15.04 12.10
CA PRO A 131 -4.51 16.40 11.58
C PRO A 131 -3.21 16.71 10.82
N TYR A 132 -2.07 16.18 11.25
CA TYR A 132 -0.79 16.41 10.58
C TYR A 132 -0.73 15.67 9.23
N LEU A 133 -1.27 14.45 9.19
CA LEU A 133 -1.41 13.68 7.96
C LEU A 133 -2.40 14.35 7.00
N GLN A 134 -3.51 14.87 7.51
CA GLN A 134 -4.50 15.60 6.72
C GLN A 134 -3.88 16.79 5.99
N GLU A 135 -3.10 17.61 6.69
CA GLU A 135 -2.41 18.76 6.10
C GLU A 135 -1.32 18.34 5.10
N ALA A 136 -0.62 17.23 5.36
CA ALA A 136 0.34 16.68 4.40
C ALA A 136 -0.35 16.18 3.13
N LEU A 137 -1.49 15.51 3.26
CA LEU A 137 -2.32 15.05 2.14
C LEU A 137 -2.80 16.24 1.30
N LYS A 138 -3.37 17.28 1.91
CA LYS A 138 -3.84 18.49 1.21
C LYS A 138 -2.71 19.14 0.40
N ARG A 139 -1.54 19.37 1.02
CA ARG A 139 -0.36 19.92 0.33
C ARG A 139 0.05 19.04 -0.85
N ARG A 140 0.07 17.72 -0.67
CA ARG A 140 0.44 16.79 -1.73
C ARG A 140 -0.57 16.77 -2.86
N ILE A 141 -1.87 16.76 -2.56
CA ILE A 141 -2.95 16.82 -3.55
C ILE A 141 -2.85 18.09 -4.39
N ASN A 142 -2.66 19.24 -3.75
CA ASN A 142 -2.50 20.51 -4.42
C ASN A 142 -1.25 20.53 -5.35
N SER A 143 -0.14 19.95 -4.90
CA SER A 143 1.05 19.81 -5.74
C SER A 143 0.83 18.89 -6.95
N LEU A 144 0.07 17.80 -6.78
CA LEU A 144 -0.27 16.88 -7.87
C LEU A 144 -1.24 17.50 -8.88
N SER A 145 -2.11 18.43 -8.46
CA SER A 145 -3.04 19.11 -9.34
C SER A 145 -2.35 19.96 -10.41
N GLN A 146 -1.13 20.41 -10.12
CA GLN A 146 -0.29 21.20 -11.02
C GLN A 146 0.58 20.36 -11.96
N GLN A 147 0.63 19.03 -11.77
CA GLN A 147 1.49 18.15 -12.55
C GLN A 147 0.83 17.63 -13.82
N THR A 148 1.65 17.13 -14.75
CA THR A 148 1.16 16.55 -16.00
C THR A 148 0.31 15.29 -15.76
N TYR A 149 -0.60 15.02 -16.70
CA TYR A 149 -1.51 13.87 -16.62
C TYR A 149 -0.81 12.50 -16.40
N ALA A 150 0.38 12.33 -16.96
CA ALA A 150 1.15 11.09 -16.80
C ALA A 150 1.55 10.82 -15.34
N VAL A 151 1.88 11.88 -14.58
CA VAL A 151 2.24 11.75 -13.15
C VAL A 151 0.99 11.49 -12.31
N LYS A 152 -0.16 12.09 -12.67
CA LYS A 152 -1.44 11.87 -11.98
C LYS A 152 -1.93 10.40 -12.07
N LYS A 153 -1.47 9.64 -13.07
CA LYS A 153 -1.83 8.21 -13.21
C LYS A 153 -1.10 7.29 -12.24
N LYS A 154 0.04 7.69 -11.69
CA LYS A 154 0.88 6.84 -10.83
C LYS A 154 0.53 7.00 -9.36
N TRP A 155 0.76 5.96 -8.58
CA TRP A 155 0.88 6.08 -7.14
C TRP A 155 2.11 6.92 -6.79
N THR A 156 1.99 7.75 -5.79
CA THR A 156 3.08 8.64 -5.37
C THR A 156 3.44 8.38 -3.93
N VAL A 157 4.73 8.38 -3.65
CA VAL A 157 5.24 8.26 -2.27
C VAL A 157 5.14 9.62 -1.58
N MET A 158 4.68 9.59 -0.34
CA MET A 158 4.60 10.74 0.55
C MET A 158 5.20 10.36 1.91
N GLN A 159 6.13 11.15 2.41
CA GLN A 159 6.69 10.99 3.74
C GLN A 159 6.06 12.00 4.69
N GLN A 160 5.66 11.53 5.87
CA GLN A 160 5.17 12.36 6.96
C GLN A 160 5.78 11.90 8.28
N GLY A 161 6.73 12.68 8.82
CA GLY A 161 7.54 12.25 9.95
C GLY A 161 8.34 10.98 9.61
N ASP A 162 8.23 9.97 10.45
CA ASP A 162 8.86 8.65 10.27
C ASP A 162 7.99 7.66 9.48
N GLU A 163 6.80 8.09 9.07
CA GLU A 163 5.87 7.27 8.31
C GLU A 163 5.95 7.58 6.82
N VAL A 164 5.80 6.51 6.01
CA VAL A 164 5.82 6.60 4.55
C VAL A 164 4.52 6.04 4.01
N TYR A 165 3.88 6.83 3.16
CA TYR A 165 2.59 6.49 2.56
C TYR A 165 2.69 6.40 1.05
N MET A 166 1.90 5.51 0.47
CA MET A 166 1.55 5.55 -0.95
C MET A 166 0.22 6.28 -1.09
N LEU A 167 0.17 7.23 -2.02
CA LEU A 167 -1.00 8.06 -2.30
C LEU A 167 -1.42 7.95 -3.76
N LYS A 168 -2.71 7.78 -4.01
CA LYS A 168 -3.35 7.86 -5.31
C LYS A 168 -4.53 8.82 -5.24
N VAL A 169 -4.64 9.73 -6.22
CA VAL A 169 -5.77 10.64 -6.33
C VAL A 169 -6.24 10.71 -7.78
N ALA A 170 -7.55 10.58 -7.99
CA ALA A 170 -8.23 10.93 -9.22
C ALA A 170 -8.96 12.26 -9.00
N GLN A 171 -8.78 13.23 -9.89
CA GLN A 171 -9.37 14.57 -9.76
C GLN A 171 -10.10 14.98 -11.04
N ASN A 172 -11.29 15.54 -10.87
CA ASN A 172 -12.08 16.14 -11.94
C ASN A 172 -12.97 17.25 -11.37
N GLN A 173 -13.13 18.36 -12.08
CA GLN A 173 -14.04 19.47 -11.72
C GLN A 173 -13.90 19.99 -10.28
N GLY A 174 -12.68 20.00 -9.74
CA GLY A 174 -12.42 20.48 -8.38
C GLY A 174 -12.68 19.47 -7.25
N VAL A 175 -13.12 18.26 -7.61
CA VAL A 175 -13.31 17.15 -6.68
C VAL A 175 -12.20 16.12 -6.87
N GLY A 176 -11.66 15.60 -5.77
CA GLY A 176 -10.67 14.54 -5.75
C GLY A 176 -11.17 13.35 -4.93
N LEU A 177 -11.11 12.16 -5.50
CA LEU A 177 -11.27 10.91 -4.76
C LEU A 177 -9.91 10.24 -4.69
N GLY A 178 -9.46 9.93 -3.48
CA GLY A 178 -8.12 9.39 -3.28
C GLY A 178 -8.08 8.22 -2.32
N CYS A 179 -6.93 7.56 -2.34
CA CYS A 179 -6.61 6.50 -1.41
C CYS A 179 -5.16 6.68 -0.94
N TYR A 180 -4.94 6.53 0.36
CA TYR A 180 -3.60 6.42 0.91
C TYR A 180 -3.45 5.14 1.74
N VAL A 181 -2.24 4.66 1.83
CA VAL A 181 -1.89 3.47 2.60
C VAL A 181 -0.49 3.64 3.19
N ASN A 182 -0.34 3.22 4.44
CA ASN A 182 0.96 3.20 5.10
C ASN A 182 1.80 2.04 4.58
N LEU A 183 3.01 2.33 4.09
CA LEU A 183 3.89 1.30 3.52
C LEU A 183 4.41 0.31 4.56
N LYS A 184 4.57 0.71 5.82
CA LYS A 184 4.96 -0.22 6.88
C LYS A 184 3.89 -1.29 7.09
N THR A 185 2.61 -0.90 7.07
CA THR A 185 1.48 -1.84 7.23
C THR A 185 1.44 -2.84 6.07
N ILE A 186 1.64 -2.37 4.83
CA ILE A 186 1.71 -3.27 3.67
C ILE A 186 2.85 -4.29 3.80
N LEU A 187 3.99 -3.88 4.33
CA LEU A 187 5.16 -4.75 4.47
C LEU A 187 5.14 -5.59 5.75
N GLU A 188 4.20 -5.37 6.67
CA GLU A 188 4.11 -6.13 7.91
C GLU A 188 4.08 -7.65 7.73
N PRO A 189 3.38 -8.24 6.72
CA PRO A 189 3.43 -9.68 6.49
C PRO A 189 4.84 -10.23 6.31
N PHE A 190 5.77 -9.46 5.75
CA PHE A 190 7.16 -9.87 5.62
C PHE A 190 7.93 -9.87 6.93
N SER A 191 7.55 -9.04 7.91
CA SER A 191 8.18 -9.03 9.23
C SER A 191 7.90 -10.31 10.02
N LYS A 192 6.92 -11.10 9.59
CA LYS A 192 6.56 -12.41 10.18
C LYS A 192 7.29 -13.58 9.51
N LEU A 193 8.01 -13.33 8.41
CA LEU A 193 8.84 -14.35 7.79
C LEU A 193 10.14 -14.50 8.59
N SER A 194 10.59 -15.74 8.74
CA SER A 194 11.89 -16.00 9.36
C SER A 194 13.02 -15.63 8.40
N LEU A 195 13.46 -14.38 8.49
CA LEU A 195 14.52 -13.82 7.65
C LEU A 195 15.92 -14.02 8.26
N GLY A 196 15.98 -14.66 9.44
CA GLY A 196 17.21 -14.80 10.22
C GLY A 196 17.55 -13.53 11.03
N LYS A 197 18.52 -13.65 11.95
CA LYS A 197 18.85 -12.61 12.96
C LYS A 197 19.13 -11.21 12.44
N SER A 198 19.48 -11.06 11.17
CA SER A 198 19.79 -9.78 10.52
C SER A 198 19.00 -9.58 9.22
N GLY A 199 17.98 -10.37 8.99
CA GLY A 199 17.16 -10.27 7.80
C GLY A 199 16.27 -9.04 7.81
N TYR A 200 16.06 -8.44 6.66
CA TYR A 200 15.17 -7.32 6.45
C TYR A 200 14.52 -7.39 5.07
N VAL A 201 13.38 -6.72 4.93
CA VAL A 201 12.72 -6.49 3.66
C VAL A 201 12.66 -5.00 3.41
N SER A 202 13.07 -4.57 2.23
CA SER A 202 13.02 -3.16 1.83
C SER A 202 12.20 -3.01 0.56
N LEU A 203 11.37 -1.98 0.55
CA LEU A 203 10.81 -1.44 -0.67
C LEU A 203 11.75 -0.39 -1.24
N VAL A 204 12.14 -0.55 -2.50
CA VAL A 204 13.03 0.37 -3.20
C VAL A 204 12.32 0.99 -4.40
N ASP A 205 12.72 2.20 -4.77
CA ASP A 205 12.24 2.82 -6.00
C ASP A 205 12.96 2.23 -7.24
N GLN A 206 12.55 2.65 -8.42
CA GLN A 206 13.13 2.19 -9.70
C GLN A 206 14.63 2.53 -9.86
N ASN A 207 15.18 3.40 -9.01
CA ASN A 207 16.61 3.77 -8.98
C ASN A 207 17.38 2.99 -7.89
N GLY A 208 16.73 2.06 -7.19
CA GLY A 208 17.30 1.30 -6.09
C GLY A 208 17.39 2.07 -4.77
N LYS A 209 16.79 3.27 -4.68
CA LYS A 209 16.75 4.04 -3.44
C LYS A 209 15.73 3.40 -2.48
N ASN A 210 16.17 3.14 -1.25
CA ASN A 210 15.30 2.62 -0.21
C ASN A 210 14.20 3.62 0.15
N ILE A 211 12.95 3.15 0.13
CA ILE A 211 11.75 3.90 0.50
C ILE A 211 11.38 3.58 1.94
N VAL A 212 11.28 2.30 2.27
CA VAL A 212 10.93 1.80 3.60
C VAL A 212 11.57 0.44 3.84
N THR A 213 11.96 0.18 5.07
CA THR A 213 12.53 -1.11 5.50
C THR A 213 11.76 -1.63 6.71
N VAL A 214 11.49 -2.94 6.71
CA VAL A 214 10.97 -3.69 7.85
C VAL A 214 11.97 -4.78 8.21
N THR A 215 12.20 -4.93 9.50
CA THR A 215 13.01 -6.00 10.08
C THR A 215 12.11 -7.02 10.75
N GLU A 216 12.59 -8.24 10.92
CA GLU A 216 11.92 -9.25 11.74
C GLU A 216 11.68 -8.66 13.15
N LYS A 217 10.43 -8.71 13.63
CA LYS A 217 10.12 -8.39 15.02
C LYS A 217 10.58 -9.56 15.87
N GLY A 218 11.67 -9.38 16.61
CA GLY A 218 12.17 -10.29 17.63
C GLY A 218 11.23 -10.40 18.82
#